data_b6d44898e1a2e10a8cdcbd9951ce1fd9
#
_entry.id   b6d44898e1a2e10a8cdcbd9951ce1fd9
#
_cell.length_a   1.000
_cell.length_b   1.000
_cell.length_c   1.000
_cell.angle_alpha   90.00
_cell.angle_beta   90.00
_cell.angle_gamma   90.00
#
_symmetry.space_group_name_H-M   'P 1'
#
loop_
_entity.id
_entity.type
_entity.pdbx_description
1 polymer ?
#
loop_
_entity_poly.entity_id
_entity_poly.type
_entity_poly.pdbx_seq_one_letter_code
_entity_poly.pdbx_strand_id
1 'polypeptide(L)'
;MRLLRDLTALVARLAIGVVFIAHGWQKFTEWGLAGTAASFEKMGIPAATLSAWFAATVELVGGVLLIAGLALPVVGVLLAVDMAGALLFVHLPNGLLGDGGFEYVLVLAVAALAVGFNGGAYALDRVVFRNRGARRAQEPVPSA
;
A
#
# COMPACT_ATOMS: atom_id res chain seq x y z
N MET A 1 -6.92 -3.31 26.31
CA MET A 1 -6.55 -2.30 25.31
C MET A 1 -5.64 -2.83 24.18
N ARG A 2 -4.62 -3.67 24.45
CA ARG A 2 -3.73 -4.21 23.38
C ARG A 2 -4.48 -5.03 22.34
N LEU A 3 -5.34 -5.97 22.77
CA LEU A 3 -6.12 -6.83 21.86
C LEU A 3 -6.99 -6.00 20.90
N LEU A 4 -7.71 -5.00 21.40
CA LEU A 4 -8.56 -4.15 20.56
C LEU A 4 -7.74 -3.41 19.51
N ARG A 5 -6.58 -2.85 19.89
CA ARG A 5 -5.68 -2.19 18.94
C ARG A 5 -5.17 -3.15 17.87
N ASP A 6 -4.81 -4.36 18.25
CA ASP A 6 -4.28 -5.36 17.31
C ASP A 6 -5.38 -5.87 16.36
N LEU A 7 -6.60 -6.03 16.84
CA LEU A 7 -7.77 -6.38 16.02
C LEU A 7 -8.16 -5.25 15.06
N THR A 8 -8.19 -3.99 15.53
CA THR A 8 -8.49 -2.85 14.64
C THR A 8 -7.43 -2.68 13.57
N ALA A 9 -6.14 -2.88 13.88
CA ALA A 9 -5.08 -2.87 12.89
C ALA A 9 -5.24 -3.99 11.85
N LEU A 10 -5.62 -5.21 12.28
CA LEU A 10 -5.89 -6.31 11.36
C LEU A 10 -7.07 -5.99 10.44
N VAL A 11 -8.19 -5.52 10.98
CA VAL A 11 -9.38 -5.16 10.19
C VAL A 11 -9.05 -4.04 9.20
N ALA A 12 -8.31 -3.02 9.62
CA ALA A 12 -7.87 -1.95 8.72
C ALA A 12 -7.00 -2.48 7.58
N ARG A 13 -6.03 -3.37 7.86
CA ARG A 13 -5.20 -3.99 6.82
C ARG A 13 -6.03 -4.80 5.82
N LEU A 14 -7.00 -5.59 6.31
CA LEU A 14 -7.89 -6.38 5.45
C LEU A 14 -8.71 -5.46 4.54
N ALA A 15 -9.38 -4.47 5.11
CA ALA A 15 -10.24 -3.56 4.35
C ALA A 15 -9.46 -2.77 3.29
N ILE A 16 -8.37 -2.13 3.69
CA ILE A 16 -7.55 -1.29 2.79
C ILE A 16 -6.84 -2.17 1.76
N GLY A 17 -6.31 -3.33 2.17
CA GLY A 17 -5.62 -4.25 1.28
C GLY A 17 -6.54 -4.83 0.20
N VAL A 18 -7.79 -5.17 0.54
CA VAL A 18 -8.79 -5.63 -0.45
C VAL A 18 -9.09 -4.54 -1.49
N VAL A 19 -9.22 -3.28 -1.05
CA VAL A 19 -9.43 -2.15 -1.97
C VAL A 19 -8.27 -2.02 -2.95
N PHE A 20 -7.02 -2.04 -2.48
CA PHE A 20 -5.86 -1.96 -3.35
C PHE A 20 -5.74 -3.16 -4.29
N ILE A 21 -5.98 -4.39 -3.80
CA ILE A 21 -6.00 -5.58 -4.66
C ILE A 21 -7.03 -5.43 -5.78
N ALA A 22 -8.24 -4.97 -5.47
CA ALA A 22 -9.30 -4.79 -6.47
C ALA A 22 -8.89 -3.78 -7.56
N HIS A 23 -8.33 -2.63 -7.18
CA HIS A 23 -7.88 -1.61 -8.13
C HIS A 23 -6.66 -2.06 -8.95
N GLY A 24 -5.70 -2.74 -8.32
CA GLY A 24 -4.56 -3.30 -9.04
C GLY A 24 -4.99 -4.41 -10.01
N TRP A 25 -5.86 -5.32 -9.57
CA TRP A 25 -6.44 -6.37 -10.40
C TRP A 25 -7.18 -5.80 -11.62
N GLN A 26 -7.99 -4.77 -11.41
CA GLN A 26 -8.72 -4.09 -12.48
C GLN A 26 -7.78 -3.54 -13.57
N LYS A 27 -6.63 -2.97 -13.19
CA LYS A 27 -5.63 -2.47 -14.13
C LYS A 27 -4.98 -3.60 -14.94
N PHE A 28 -4.85 -4.80 -14.38
CA PHE A 28 -4.30 -5.95 -15.12
C PHE A 28 -5.32 -6.64 -16.03
N THR A 29 -6.56 -6.78 -15.59
CA THR A 29 -7.54 -7.67 -16.22
C THR A 29 -8.64 -6.97 -17.00
N GLU A 30 -9.21 -5.88 -16.46
CA GLU A 30 -10.33 -5.20 -17.11
C GLU A 30 -9.86 -4.20 -18.15
N TRP A 31 -8.94 -3.34 -17.78
CA TRP A 31 -8.41 -2.31 -18.70
C TRP A 31 -7.17 -2.77 -19.46
N GLY A 32 -6.44 -3.70 -18.90
CA GLY A 32 -5.10 -4.09 -19.33
C GLY A 32 -4.08 -2.97 -19.12
N LEU A 33 -2.82 -3.35 -19.03
CA LEU A 33 -1.74 -2.38 -18.77
C LEU A 33 -1.58 -1.37 -19.91
N ALA A 34 -1.81 -1.80 -21.16
CA ALA A 34 -1.77 -0.89 -22.33
C ALA A 34 -2.91 0.15 -22.28
N GLY A 35 -4.12 -0.27 -21.89
CA GLY A 35 -5.27 0.63 -21.72
C GLY A 35 -5.06 1.60 -20.56
N THR A 36 -4.52 1.12 -19.44
CA THR A 36 -4.14 1.95 -18.29
C THR A 36 -3.09 3.00 -18.70
N ALA A 37 -2.03 2.58 -19.42
CA ALA A 37 -0.99 3.49 -19.89
C ALA A 37 -1.54 4.56 -20.84
N ALA A 38 -2.40 4.17 -21.80
CA ALA A 38 -3.06 5.12 -22.70
C ALA A 38 -3.95 6.14 -21.96
N SER A 39 -4.61 5.70 -20.87
CA SER A 39 -5.40 6.59 -20.03
C SER A 39 -4.49 7.56 -19.25
N PHE A 40 -3.39 7.07 -18.70
CA PHE A 40 -2.40 7.88 -17.98
C PHE A 40 -1.76 8.93 -18.89
N GLU A 41 -1.46 8.57 -20.13
CA GLU A 41 -0.93 9.52 -21.12
C GLU A 41 -1.91 10.66 -21.40
N LYS A 42 -3.20 10.35 -21.58
CA LYS A 42 -4.26 11.35 -21.77
C LYS A 42 -4.42 12.28 -20.57
N MET A 43 -4.16 11.80 -19.36
CA MET A 43 -4.20 12.59 -18.12
C MET A 43 -2.89 13.38 -17.87
N GLY A 44 -1.89 13.27 -18.75
CA GLY A 44 -0.62 13.97 -18.60
C GLY A 44 0.30 13.37 -17.53
N ILE A 45 0.09 12.12 -17.13
CA ILE A 45 0.96 11.43 -16.16
C ILE A 45 2.30 11.13 -16.84
N PRO A 46 3.43 11.57 -16.26
CA PRO A 46 4.75 11.35 -16.85
C PRO A 46 5.08 9.87 -16.92
N ALA A 47 5.82 9.48 -17.98
CA ALA A 47 6.24 8.09 -18.22
C ALA A 47 5.07 7.10 -18.12
N ALA A 48 3.94 7.38 -18.78
CA ALA A 48 2.64 6.74 -18.61
C ALA A 48 2.69 5.20 -18.54
N THR A 49 3.49 4.57 -19.41
CA THR A 49 3.66 3.11 -19.38
C THR A 49 4.32 2.62 -18.09
N LEU A 50 5.39 3.28 -17.63
CA LEU A 50 6.07 2.93 -16.40
C LEU A 50 5.18 3.19 -15.17
N SER A 51 4.47 4.32 -15.18
CA SER A 51 3.53 4.68 -14.13
C SER A 51 2.35 3.70 -14.04
N ALA A 52 1.85 3.20 -15.19
CA ALA A 52 0.79 2.19 -15.21
C ALA A 52 1.26 0.85 -14.61
N TRP A 53 2.47 0.40 -14.96
CA TRP A 53 3.08 -0.79 -14.36
C TRP A 53 3.32 -0.61 -12.87
N PHE A 54 3.82 0.55 -12.46
CA PHE A 54 4.06 0.88 -11.05
C PHE A 54 2.75 0.82 -10.26
N ALA A 55 1.72 1.57 -10.68
CA ALA A 55 0.44 1.63 -10.01
C ALA A 55 -0.21 0.24 -9.91
N ALA A 56 -0.34 -0.48 -11.03
CA ALA A 56 -0.95 -1.80 -11.05
C ALA A 56 -0.23 -2.80 -10.12
N THR A 57 1.11 -2.79 -10.15
CA THR A 57 1.92 -3.73 -9.35
C THR A 57 1.91 -3.34 -7.87
N VAL A 58 2.09 -2.06 -7.54
CA VAL A 58 2.11 -1.57 -6.16
C VAL A 58 0.76 -1.79 -5.50
N GLU A 59 -0.34 -1.51 -6.18
CA GLU A 59 -1.68 -1.76 -5.65
C GLU A 59 -1.95 -3.26 -5.44
N LEU A 60 -1.69 -4.10 -6.45
CA LEU A 60 -1.99 -5.52 -6.35
C LEU A 60 -1.10 -6.22 -5.32
N VAL A 61 0.23 -6.11 -5.48
CA VAL A 61 1.20 -6.78 -4.60
C VAL A 61 1.22 -6.11 -3.23
N GLY A 62 1.21 -4.77 -3.20
CA GLY A 62 1.16 -4.01 -1.96
C GLY A 62 -0.08 -4.31 -1.13
N GLY A 63 -1.25 -4.44 -1.77
CA GLY A 63 -2.48 -4.85 -1.11
C GLY A 63 -2.37 -6.23 -0.45
N VAL A 64 -1.80 -7.22 -1.16
CA VAL A 64 -1.55 -8.57 -0.62
C VAL A 64 -0.57 -8.51 0.57
N LEU A 65 0.54 -7.78 0.43
CA LEU A 65 1.53 -7.62 1.49
C LEU A 65 0.96 -6.88 2.71
N LEU A 66 0.09 -5.90 2.48
CA LEU A 66 -0.61 -5.18 3.55
C LEU A 66 -1.51 -6.13 4.36
N ILE A 67 -2.29 -6.98 3.69
CA ILE A 67 -3.12 -8.00 4.33
C ILE A 67 -2.25 -8.97 5.14
N ALA A 68 -1.18 -9.49 4.55
CA ALA A 68 -0.25 -10.40 5.20
C ALA A 68 0.49 -9.75 6.38
N GLY A 69 0.64 -8.44 6.35
CA GLY A 69 1.41 -7.70 7.34
C GLY A 69 2.92 -7.86 7.14
N LEU A 70 3.37 -7.87 5.90
CA LEU A 70 4.77 -8.06 5.54
C LEU A 70 5.35 -6.80 4.88
N ALA A 71 6.53 -6.40 5.32
CA ALA A 71 7.22 -5.18 4.86
C ALA A 71 6.35 -3.91 4.98
N LEU A 72 5.52 -3.84 6.01
CA LEU A 72 4.46 -2.87 6.20
C LEU A 72 4.90 -1.41 6.00
N PRO A 73 6.02 -0.91 6.57
CA PRO A 73 6.42 0.49 6.37
C PRO A 73 6.73 0.81 4.91
N VAL A 74 7.40 -0.10 4.20
CA VAL A 74 7.74 0.08 2.77
C VAL A 74 6.47 0.06 1.93
N VAL A 75 5.61 -0.93 2.14
CA VAL A 75 4.33 -1.08 1.44
C VAL A 75 3.43 0.13 1.68
N GLY A 76 3.31 0.58 2.92
CA GLY A 76 2.50 1.76 3.27
C GLY A 76 2.98 3.03 2.57
N VAL A 77 4.30 3.23 2.48
CA VAL A 77 4.87 4.38 1.74
C VAL A 77 4.63 4.27 0.25
N LEU A 78 4.85 3.10 -0.36
CA LEU A 78 4.64 2.90 -1.81
C LEU A 78 3.18 3.13 -2.20
N LEU A 79 2.24 2.58 -1.45
CA LEU A 79 0.81 2.80 -1.67
C LEU A 79 0.41 4.27 -1.48
N ALA A 80 0.98 4.94 -0.48
CA ALA A 80 0.72 6.37 -0.27
C ALA A 80 1.28 7.23 -1.41
N VAL A 81 2.46 6.91 -1.95
CA VAL A 81 3.05 7.60 -3.11
C VAL A 81 2.18 7.40 -4.35
N ASP A 82 1.69 6.19 -4.58
CA ASP A 82 0.77 5.88 -5.67
C ASP A 82 -0.52 6.70 -5.55
N MET A 83 -1.14 6.74 -4.38
CA MET A 83 -2.33 7.55 -4.11
C MET A 83 -2.06 9.06 -4.22
N ALA A 84 -0.88 9.53 -3.85
CA ALA A 84 -0.49 10.93 -4.07
C ALA A 84 -0.38 11.25 -5.57
N GLY A 85 0.13 10.35 -6.38
CA GLY A 85 0.11 10.45 -7.84
C GLY A 85 -1.31 10.53 -8.39
N ALA A 86 -2.20 9.63 -7.97
CA ALA A 86 -3.60 9.65 -8.35
C ALA A 86 -4.30 10.95 -7.92
N LEU A 87 -4.00 11.45 -6.71
CA LEU A 87 -4.53 12.73 -6.22
C LEU A 87 -4.11 13.87 -7.13
N LEU A 88 -2.82 14.00 -7.42
CA LEU A 88 -2.26 15.16 -8.13
C LEU A 88 -2.64 15.18 -9.61
N PHE A 89 -2.60 14.03 -10.28
CA PHE A 89 -2.78 13.98 -11.74
C PHE A 89 -4.21 13.68 -12.19
N VAL A 90 -5.00 13.00 -11.35
CA VAL A 90 -6.34 12.53 -11.75
C VAL A 90 -7.44 13.30 -11.03
N HIS A 91 -7.34 13.44 -9.71
CA HIS A 91 -8.46 13.85 -8.88
C HIS A 91 -8.44 15.33 -8.46
N LEU A 92 -7.24 15.96 -8.41
CA LEU A 92 -7.09 17.35 -7.93
C LEU A 92 -7.98 18.38 -8.66
N PRO A 93 -8.14 18.31 -10.00
CA PRO A 93 -8.99 19.25 -10.72
C PRO A 93 -10.47 19.19 -10.34
N ASN A 94 -10.93 18.06 -9.79
CA ASN A 94 -12.33 17.82 -9.44
C ASN A 94 -12.70 18.33 -8.04
N GLY A 95 -11.74 18.90 -7.30
CA GLY A 95 -11.94 19.36 -5.93
C GLY A 95 -11.97 18.24 -4.89
N LEU A 96 -12.23 18.59 -3.63
CA LEU A 96 -12.23 17.62 -2.53
C LEU A 96 -13.40 16.66 -2.62
N LEU A 97 -14.62 17.19 -2.79
CA LEU A 97 -15.88 16.45 -2.78
C LEU A 97 -16.50 16.42 -4.18
N GLY A 98 -17.27 15.38 -4.46
CA GLY A 98 -18.01 15.24 -5.70
C GLY A 98 -17.51 14.09 -6.59
N ASP A 99 -18.07 14.00 -7.80
CA ASP A 99 -17.73 12.94 -8.75
C ASP A 99 -16.26 13.04 -9.16
N GLY A 100 -15.48 12.03 -8.77
CA GLY A 100 -14.05 11.98 -9.06
C GLY A 100 -13.19 12.90 -8.19
N GLY A 101 -13.71 13.44 -7.09
CA GLY A 101 -12.96 14.25 -6.12
C GLY A 101 -11.85 13.46 -5.44
N PHE A 102 -10.91 14.19 -4.82
CA PHE A 102 -9.71 13.54 -4.24
C PHE A 102 -9.88 13.01 -2.81
N GLU A 103 -11.06 13.15 -2.20
CA GLU A 103 -11.32 12.67 -0.82
C GLU A 103 -10.96 11.20 -0.63
N TYR A 104 -11.33 10.35 -1.59
CA TYR A 104 -11.11 8.91 -1.50
C TYR A 104 -9.62 8.54 -1.54
N VAL A 105 -8.89 9.05 -2.52
CA VAL A 105 -7.45 8.76 -2.64
C VAL A 105 -6.63 9.38 -1.51
N LEU A 106 -7.06 10.54 -0.98
CA LEU A 106 -6.47 11.15 0.21
C LEU A 106 -6.61 10.26 1.43
N VAL A 107 -7.82 9.76 1.69
CA VAL A 107 -8.08 8.85 2.82
C VAL A 107 -7.28 7.56 2.67
N LEU A 108 -7.21 6.98 1.46
CA LEU A 108 -6.43 5.77 1.20
C LEU A 108 -4.93 5.99 1.42
N ALA A 109 -4.38 7.14 0.98
CA ALA A 109 -2.97 7.48 1.22
C ALA A 109 -2.64 7.53 2.71
N VAL A 110 -3.43 8.27 3.49
CA VAL A 110 -3.24 8.41 4.93
C VAL A 110 -3.45 7.08 5.65
N ALA A 111 -4.46 6.32 5.26
CA ALA A 111 -4.74 5.01 5.84
C ALA A 111 -3.62 3.99 5.56
N ALA A 112 -3.07 3.98 4.33
CA ALA A 112 -1.93 3.13 3.98
C ALA A 112 -0.69 3.45 4.84
N LEU A 113 -0.37 4.73 5.05
CA LEU A 113 0.69 5.15 5.96
C LEU A 113 0.40 4.74 7.41
N ALA A 114 -0.79 5.06 7.91
CA ALA A 114 -1.17 4.74 9.29
C ALA A 114 -1.04 3.24 9.59
N VAL A 115 -1.53 2.40 8.69
CA VAL A 115 -1.45 0.94 8.83
C VAL A 115 -0.04 0.43 8.58
N GLY A 116 0.71 1.02 7.65
CA GLY A 116 2.10 0.70 7.37
C GLY A 116 3.00 0.83 8.60
N PHE A 117 2.78 1.86 9.40
CA PHE A 117 3.57 2.11 10.61
C PHE A 117 2.94 1.53 11.90
N ASN A 118 1.66 1.09 11.86
CA ASN A 118 0.92 0.56 13.02
C ASN A 118 0.28 -0.80 12.74
N GLY A 119 1.00 -1.72 12.12
CA GLY A 119 0.47 -3.00 11.62
C GLY A 119 -0.11 -3.99 12.64
N GLY A 120 0.04 -3.73 13.95
CA GLY A 120 -0.49 -4.58 15.02
C GLY A 120 0.32 -5.87 15.28
N ALA A 121 -0.14 -6.68 16.24
CA ALA A 121 0.56 -7.92 16.66
C ALA A 121 0.42 -9.05 15.63
N TYR A 122 -0.60 -9.04 14.81
CA TYR A 122 -0.88 -10.07 13.80
C TYR A 122 -0.15 -9.84 12.46
N ALA A 123 0.82 -8.92 12.42
CA ALA A 123 1.65 -8.72 11.25
C ALA A 123 2.78 -9.75 11.19
N LEU A 124 3.04 -10.31 10.00
CA LEU A 124 4.15 -11.25 9.78
C LEU A 124 5.51 -10.61 10.08
N ASP A 125 5.66 -9.31 9.87
CA ASP A 125 6.86 -8.56 10.24
C ASP A 125 7.28 -8.79 11.70
N ARG A 126 6.32 -8.84 12.62
CA ARG A 126 6.62 -9.11 14.04
C ARG A 126 7.21 -10.49 14.29
N VAL A 127 6.73 -11.49 13.56
CA VAL A 127 7.24 -12.86 13.69
C VAL A 127 8.68 -12.94 13.16
N VAL A 128 8.91 -12.33 11.98
CA VAL A 128 10.23 -12.34 11.31
C VAL A 128 11.28 -11.59 12.12
N PHE A 129 10.97 -10.38 12.61
CA PHE A 129 11.92 -9.57 13.36
C PHE A 129 12.18 -10.11 14.77
N ARG A 130 11.19 -10.70 15.43
CA ARG A 130 11.38 -11.34 16.74
C ARG A 130 12.37 -12.50 16.66
N ASN A 131 12.27 -13.33 15.62
CA ASN A 131 13.16 -14.46 15.42
C ASN A 131 14.60 -14.03 15.10
N ARG A 132 14.80 -12.91 14.40
CA ARG A 132 16.14 -12.35 14.12
C ARG A 132 16.81 -11.82 15.40
N GLY A 133 16.08 -11.17 16.29
CA GLY A 133 16.59 -10.69 17.57
C GLY A 133 17.05 -11.84 18.48
N ALA A 134 16.27 -12.93 18.54
CA ALA A 134 16.60 -14.10 19.33
C ALA A 134 17.86 -14.84 18.81
N ARG A 135 18.07 -14.92 17.50
CA ARG A 135 19.26 -15.52 16.90
C ARG A 135 20.54 -14.71 17.18
N ARG A 136 20.50 -13.38 17.10
CA ARG A 136 21.63 -12.51 17.42
C ARG A 136 22.06 -12.58 18.88
N ALA A 137 21.12 -12.80 19.80
CA ALA A 137 21.40 -12.95 21.22
C ALA A 137 22.10 -14.29 21.57
N GLN A 138 22.14 -15.25 20.65
CA GLN A 138 22.77 -16.57 20.82
C GLN A 138 24.12 -16.69 20.10
N GLU A 139 24.58 -15.66 19.37
CA GLU A 139 25.93 -15.68 18.79
C GLU A 139 26.98 -15.52 19.91
N PRO A 140 27.99 -16.46 20.02
CA PRO A 140 29.05 -16.35 21.01
C PRO A 140 29.86 -15.07 20.78
N VAL A 141 30.12 -14.32 21.84
CA VAL A 141 31.04 -13.19 21.80
C VAL A 141 32.42 -13.72 21.36
N PRO A 142 33.04 -13.18 20.30
CA PRO A 142 34.37 -13.60 19.91
C PRO A 142 35.33 -13.41 21.09
N SER A 143 35.98 -14.49 21.52
CA SER A 143 37.06 -14.42 22.51
C SER A 143 38.22 -13.62 21.95
N ALA A 144 38.58 -12.53 22.63
CA ALA A 144 39.75 -11.71 22.33
C ALA A 144 41.04 -12.47 22.60
#